data_17824d215ef87313ea492f83a1337f4b
#
_entry.id   17824d215ef87313ea492f83a1337f4b
#
_cell.length_a   1.000
_cell.length_b   1.000
_cell.length_c   1.000
_cell.angle_alpha   90.00
_cell.angle_beta   90.00
_cell.angle_gamma   90.00
#
_symmetry.space_group_name_H-M   'P 1'
#
loop_
_entity.id
_entity.type
_entity.pdbx_description
1 polymer ?
#
loop_
_entity_poly.entity_id
_entity_poly.type
_entity_poly.pdbx_seq_one_letter_code
_entity_poly.pdbx_strand_id
1 'polypeptide(L)'
;MKTVLRIATACALIAQLSVSWAADAALESAAKETGAVVTSSGLVYRSLKDGTGASPTASDVVKVNYRGTFPDGREFDSSYKRNQAIEFPLGNVIPCWTEGVQRMKVGGKAKLTCPASIAYGARGAGGVIPPNATLLFEVELLGIQGK
;
A
#
# COMPACT_ATOMS: atom_id res chain seq x y z
N MET A 1 60.41 -11.54 -4.85
CA MET A 1 59.05 -12.02 -5.08
C MET A 1 58.15 -11.39 -4.03
N LYS A 2 57.36 -10.44 -4.40
CA LYS A 2 56.45 -9.76 -3.48
C LYS A 2 55.05 -9.92 -4.05
N THR A 3 54.28 -10.75 -3.39
CA THR A 3 52.87 -10.94 -3.70
C THR A 3 52.10 -9.79 -3.13
N VAL A 4 51.60 -8.94 -3.97
CA VAL A 4 50.69 -7.86 -3.54
C VAL A 4 49.29 -8.42 -3.48
N LEU A 5 48.83 -8.60 -2.27
CA LEU A 5 47.43 -8.97 -2.01
C LEU A 5 46.56 -7.72 -2.21
N ARG A 6 45.86 -7.64 -3.30
CA ARG A 6 44.83 -6.62 -3.53
C ARG A 6 43.54 -7.06 -2.84
N ILE A 7 43.28 -6.48 -1.70
CA ILE A 7 41.97 -6.58 -1.07
C ILE A 7 41.05 -5.66 -1.86
N ALA A 8 40.20 -6.25 -2.66
CA ALA A 8 39.15 -5.51 -3.35
C ALA A 8 38.09 -5.07 -2.34
N THR A 9 37.92 -3.79 -2.24
CA THR A 9 36.91 -3.13 -1.41
C THR A 9 35.53 -3.42 -1.98
N ALA A 10 34.82 -4.40 -1.45
CA ALA A 10 33.45 -4.73 -1.82
C ALA A 10 32.45 -4.28 -0.74
N CYS A 11 32.60 -3.06 -0.22
CA CYS A 11 31.75 -2.56 0.87
C CYS A 11 30.65 -1.56 0.47
N ALA A 12 30.51 -1.22 -0.81
CA ALA A 12 29.57 -0.17 -1.22
C ALA A 12 28.19 -0.66 -1.67
N LEU A 13 27.95 -1.98 -1.75
CA LEU A 13 26.72 -2.56 -2.31
C LEU A 13 25.71 -3.05 -1.27
N ILE A 14 26.07 -3.06 0.01
CA ILE A 14 25.25 -3.71 1.06
C ILE A 14 24.14 -2.79 1.60
N ALA A 15 24.31 -1.48 1.49
CA ALA A 15 23.34 -0.53 2.07
C ALA A 15 22.05 -0.35 1.24
N GLN A 16 22.07 -0.67 -0.05
CA GLN A 16 20.90 -0.54 -0.92
C GLN A 16 20.01 -1.81 -0.96
N LEU A 17 20.57 -2.94 -0.59
CA LEU A 17 19.85 -4.21 -0.55
C LEU A 17 18.88 -4.31 0.64
N SER A 18 19.13 -3.58 1.72
CA SER A 18 18.32 -3.70 2.93
C SER A 18 16.92 -3.10 2.81
N VAL A 19 16.76 -2.02 2.02
CA VAL A 19 15.45 -1.37 1.82
C VAL A 19 14.56 -2.21 0.90
N SER A 20 15.16 -2.79 -0.14
CA SER A 20 14.45 -3.69 -1.07
C SER A 20 13.94 -4.95 -0.38
N TRP A 21 14.73 -5.52 0.51
CA TRP A 21 14.35 -6.74 1.24
C TRP A 21 13.20 -6.51 2.21
N ALA A 22 13.15 -5.36 2.89
CA ALA A 22 12.06 -5.05 3.81
C ALA A 22 10.73 -4.85 3.07
N ALA A 23 10.77 -4.19 1.90
CA ALA A 23 9.59 -4.00 1.04
C ALA A 23 9.08 -5.35 0.50
N ASP A 24 9.96 -6.18 -0.03
CA ASP A 24 9.63 -7.51 -0.55
C ASP A 24 9.14 -8.44 0.57
N ALA A 25 9.75 -8.38 1.74
CA ALA A 25 9.31 -9.15 2.91
C ALA A 25 7.90 -8.76 3.36
N ALA A 26 7.55 -7.46 3.32
CA ALA A 26 6.20 -7.00 3.66
C ALA A 26 5.15 -7.53 2.67
N LEU A 27 5.46 -7.53 1.36
CA LEU A 27 4.58 -8.07 0.33
C LEU A 27 4.42 -9.59 0.45
N GLU A 28 5.52 -10.30 0.67
CA GLU A 28 5.49 -11.76 0.88
C GLU A 28 4.70 -12.14 2.12
N SER A 29 4.91 -11.43 3.22
CA SER A 29 4.21 -11.65 4.47
C SER A 29 2.70 -11.41 4.32
N ALA A 30 2.32 -10.33 3.64
CA ALA A 30 0.91 -10.01 3.34
C ALA A 30 0.27 -11.08 2.45
N ALA A 31 1.00 -11.57 1.45
CA ALA A 31 0.50 -12.60 0.53
C ALA A 31 0.21 -13.94 1.23
N LYS A 32 0.87 -14.21 2.34
CA LYS A 32 0.67 -15.44 3.14
C LYS A 32 -0.48 -15.33 4.15
N GLU A 33 -1.03 -14.16 4.37
CA GLU A 33 -2.15 -13.99 5.29
C GLU A 33 -3.39 -14.72 4.77
N THR A 34 -4.18 -15.29 5.69
CA THR A 34 -5.42 -16.01 5.33
C THR A 34 -6.37 -15.09 4.59
N GLY A 35 -6.83 -15.52 3.41
CA GLY A 35 -7.74 -14.75 2.58
C GLY A 35 -7.09 -13.70 1.69
N ALA A 36 -5.76 -13.58 1.72
CA ALA A 36 -5.03 -12.64 0.87
C ALA A 36 -5.08 -13.05 -0.61
N VAL A 37 -5.27 -12.07 -1.48
CA VAL A 37 -5.26 -12.22 -2.94
C VAL A 37 -4.17 -11.32 -3.51
N VAL A 38 -3.26 -11.88 -4.29
CA VAL A 38 -2.24 -11.12 -5.01
C VAL A 38 -2.73 -10.89 -6.43
N THR A 39 -2.86 -9.62 -6.82
CA THR A 39 -3.33 -9.27 -8.17
C THR A 39 -2.17 -9.16 -9.16
N SER A 40 -2.48 -9.08 -10.45
CA SER A 40 -1.46 -8.95 -11.50
C SER A 40 -0.65 -7.65 -11.40
N SER A 41 -1.18 -6.61 -10.76
CA SER A 41 -0.46 -5.35 -10.52
C SER A 41 0.53 -5.42 -9.35
N GLY A 42 0.48 -6.50 -8.57
CA GLY A 42 1.27 -6.68 -7.36
C GLY A 42 0.58 -6.24 -6.08
N LEU A 43 -0.64 -5.72 -6.16
CA LEU A 43 -1.46 -5.42 -4.99
C LEU A 43 -1.76 -6.70 -4.22
N VAL A 44 -1.55 -6.68 -2.90
CA VAL A 44 -2.04 -7.73 -2.01
C VAL A 44 -3.30 -7.21 -1.31
N TYR A 45 -4.42 -7.81 -1.65
CA TYR A 45 -5.75 -7.49 -1.12
C TYR A 45 -6.20 -8.53 -0.11
N ARG A 46 -6.66 -8.08 1.04
CA ARG A 46 -7.26 -8.96 2.04
C ARG A 46 -8.52 -8.31 2.61
N SER A 47 -9.65 -9.00 2.50
CA SER A 47 -10.87 -8.58 3.17
C SER A 47 -10.75 -8.80 4.67
N LEU A 48 -10.97 -7.77 5.47
CA LEU A 48 -11.02 -7.85 6.93
C LEU A 48 -12.46 -7.99 7.41
N LYS A 49 -13.39 -7.39 6.66
CA LYS A 49 -14.83 -7.49 6.88
C LYS A 49 -15.51 -7.36 5.54
N ASP A 50 -16.36 -8.31 5.22
CA ASP A 50 -17.14 -8.24 3.99
C ASP A 50 -18.29 -7.25 4.13
N GLY A 51 -18.44 -6.36 3.16
CA GLY A 51 -19.58 -5.47 3.07
C GLY A 51 -20.76 -6.15 2.40
N THR A 52 -21.93 -5.54 2.52
CA THR A 52 -23.17 -6.04 1.94
C THR A 52 -23.76 -5.12 0.88
N GLY A 53 -23.21 -3.92 0.72
CA GLY A 53 -23.66 -2.94 -0.25
C GLY A 53 -23.05 -3.12 -1.64
N ALA A 54 -23.18 -2.08 -2.45
CA ALA A 54 -22.62 -2.06 -3.81
C ALA A 54 -21.11 -1.95 -3.80
N SER A 55 -20.48 -2.38 -4.88
CA SER A 55 -19.06 -2.12 -5.18
C SER A 55 -18.93 -0.88 -6.06
N PRO A 56 -17.95 -0.02 -5.80
CA PRO A 56 -17.74 1.17 -6.64
C PRO A 56 -17.04 0.84 -7.94
N THR A 57 -17.16 1.75 -8.90
CA THR A 57 -16.35 1.77 -10.13
C THR A 57 -15.31 2.89 -10.04
N ALA A 58 -14.35 2.91 -10.98
CA ALA A 58 -13.32 3.95 -11.02
C ALA A 58 -13.89 5.37 -11.19
N SER A 59 -15.09 5.51 -11.75
CA SER A 59 -15.76 6.80 -11.96
C SER A 59 -16.60 7.26 -10.77
N ASP A 60 -16.76 6.43 -9.76
CA ASP A 60 -17.55 6.78 -8.58
C ASP A 60 -16.76 7.64 -7.60
N VAL A 61 -17.48 8.48 -6.85
CA VAL A 61 -16.96 9.17 -5.67
C VAL A 61 -17.27 8.30 -4.45
N VAL A 62 -16.24 7.95 -3.70
CA VAL A 62 -16.34 7.08 -2.53
C VAL A 62 -16.07 7.85 -1.26
N LYS A 63 -16.68 7.40 -0.17
CA LYS A 63 -16.43 7.88 1.19
C LYS A 63 -15.79 6.76 2.00
N VAL A 64 -14.63 7.04 2.58
CA VAL A 64 -13.85 6.05 3.31
C VAL A 64 -13.28 6.60 4.61
N ASN A 65 -13.04 5.69 5.56
CA ASN A 65 -12.04 5.86 6.59
C ASN A 65 -10.81 5.01 6.25
N TYR A 66 -9.64 5.46 6.64
CA TYR A 66 -8.41 4.73 6.36
C TYR A 66 -7.31 5.02 7.36
N ARG A 67 -6.37 4.10 7.41
CA ARG A 67 -5.11 4.22 8.14
C ARG A 67 -3.98 3.72 7.24
N GLY A 68 -2.95 4.53 7.03
CA GLY A 68 -1.78 4.18 6.25
C GLY A 68 -0.55 4.01 7.14
N THR A 69 0.17 2.92 6.95
CA THR A 69 1.39 2.59 7.70
C THR A 69 2.51 2.16 6.76
N PHE A 70 3.74 2.33 7.24
CA PHE A 70 4.91 1.71 6.63
C PHE A 70 5.06 0.25 7.07
N PRO A 71 5.92 -0.55 6.40
CA PRO A 71 6.15 -1.93 6.80
C PRO A 71 6.64 -2.10 8.25
N ASP A 72 7.30 -1.11 8.82
CA ASP A 72 7.76 -1.11 10.21
C ASP A 72 6.65 -0.77 11.23
N GLY A 73 5.43 -0.50 10.76
CA GLY A 73 4.28 -0.17 11.60
C GLY A 73 4.08 1.31 11.89
N ARG A 74 5.00 2.19 11.47
CA ARG A 74 4.82 3.63 11.65
C ARG A 74 3.64 4.13 10.81
N GLU A 75 2.74 4.84 11.44
CA GLU A 75 1.60 5.47 10.76
C GLU A 75 2.03 6.77 10.10
N PHE A 76 1.70 6.95 8.82
CA PHE A 76 1.99 8.19 8.10
C PHE A 76 0.74 9.02 7.84
N ASP A 77 -0.45 8.43 7.87
CA ASP A 77 -1.71 9.14 7.71
C ASP A 77 -2.87 8.31 8.26
N SER A 78 -3.92 9.01 8.72
CA SER A 78 -5.13 8.36 9.23
C SER A 78 -6.30 9.33 9.26
N SER A 79 -7.42 8.94 8.66
CA SER A 79 -8.67 9.68 8.77
C SER A 79 -9.26 9.57 10.19
N TYR A 80 -9.00 8.48 10.88
CA TYR A 80 -9.45 8.26 12.26
C TYR A 80 -8.84 9.27 13.23
N LYS A 81 -7.56 9.65 13.04
CA LYS A 81 -6.90 10.67 13.83
C LYS A 81 -7.57 12.05 13.72
N ARG A 82 -8.09 12.34 12.54
CA ARG A 82 -8.80 13.61 12.28
C ARG A 82 -10.29 13.54 12.62
N ASN A 83 -10.79 12.37 13.00
CA ASN A 83 -12.22 12.10 13.18
C ASN A 83 -13.06 12.54 11.99
N GLN A 84 -12.53 12.37 10.77
CA GLN A 84 -13.17 12.85 9.56
C GLN A 84 -12.89 11.87 8.41
N ALA A 85 -13.93 11.18 7.96
CA ALA A 85 -13.90 10.39 6.74
C ALA A 85 -13.64 11.32 5.54
N ILE A 86 -13.03 10.77 4.50
CA ILE A 86 -12.71 11.52 3.28
C ILE A 86 -13.56 11.03 2.11
N GLU A 87 -13.87 11.94 1.19
CA GLU A 87 -14.53 11.64 -0.07
C GLU A 87 -13.60 12.02 -1.23
N PHE A 88 -13.56 11.18 -2.26
CA PHE A 88 -12.75 11.44 -3.44
C PHE A 88 -13.24 10.62 -4.63
N PRO A 89 -13.00 11.11 -5.87
CA PRO A 89 -13.19 10.30 -7.07
C PRO A 89 -12.18 9.15 -7.08
N LEU A 90 -12.65 7.92 -7.22
CA LEU A 90 -11.80 6.72 -7.09
C LEU A 90 -10.73 6.64 -8.19
N GLY A 91 -10.97 7.24 -9.35
CA GLY A 91 -10.00 7.30 -10.44
C GLY A 91 -8.86 8.29 -10.25
N ASN A 92 -8.92 9.16 -9.23
CA ASN A 92 -7.95 10.25 -9.00
C ASN A 92 -6.98 10.00 -7.85
N VAL A 93 -6.91 8.76 -7.37
CA VAL A 93 -6.01 8.37 -6.28
C VAL A 93 -4.95 7.40 -6.79
N ILE A 94 -4.05 6.99 -5.92
CA ILE A 94 -2.99 6.03 -6.31
C ILE A 94 -3.60 4.74 -6.87
N PRO A 95 -2.95 4.11 -7.87
CA PRO A 95 -3.52 2.94 -8.55
C PRO A 95 -3.93 1.80 -7.63
N CYS A 96 -3.19 1.56 -6.53
CA CYS A 96 -3.56 0.48 -5.61
C CYS A 96 -4.92 0.72 -4.94
N TRP A 97 -5.29 1.97 -4.67
CA TRP A 97 -6.61 2.31 -4.14
C TRP A 97 -7.70 2.21 -5.20
N THR A 98 -7.43 2.72 -6.41
CA THR A 98 -8.38 2.60 -7.52
C THR A 98 -8.75 1.14 -7.76
N GLU A 99 -7.78 0.25 -7.77
CA GLU A 99 -8.00 -1.19 -7.94
C GLU A 99 -8.62 -1.84 -6.70
N GLY A 100 -8.02 -1.59 -5.53
CA GLY A 100 -8.40 -2.27 -4.30
C GLY A 100 -9.80 -1.92 -3.81
N VAL A 101 -10.17 -0.64 -3.86
CA VAL A 101 -11.50 -0.21 -3.39
C VAL A 101 -12.63 -0.72 -4.30
N GLN A 102 -12.37 -0.93 -5.59
CA GLN A 102 -13.34 -1.55 -6.50
C GLN A 102 -13.67 -3.01 -6.13
N ARG A 103 -12.78 -3.67 -5.41
CA ARG A 103 -13.01 -5.03 -4.89
C ARG A 103 -13.85 -5.07 -3.62
N MET A 104 -14.05 -3.92 -3.00
CA MET A 104 -14.81 -3.79 -1.76
C MET A 104 -16.29 -3.59 -2.03
N LYS A 105 -17.09 -3.82 -1.01
CA LYS A 105 -18.52 -3.44 -0.95
C LYS A 105 -18.74 -2.48 0.19
N VAL A 106 -19.72 -1.60 0.05
CA VAL A 106 -20.07 -0.66 1.12
C VAL A 106 -20.37 -1.43 2.41
N GLY A 107 -19.81 -0.95 3.52
CA GLY A 107 -19.86 -1.61 4.82
C GLY A 107 -18.67 -2.53 5.08
N GLY A 108 -17.82 -2.76 4.08
CA GLY A 108 -16.62 -3.61 4.19
C GLY A 108 -15.39 -2.88 4.67
N LYS A 109 -14.42 -3.66 5.11
CA LYS A 109 -13.09 -3.21 5.49
C LYS A 109 -12.05 -4.14 4.86
N ALA A 110 -10.99 -3.58 4.31
CA ALA A 110 -9.94 -4.36 3.66
C ALA A 110 -8.56 -3.81 4.00
N LYS A 111 -7.57 -4.70 3.90
CA LYS A 111 -6.16 -4.35 3.98
C LYS A 111 -5.57 -4.39 2.57
N LEU A 112 -4.94 -3.29 2.17
CA LEU A 112 -4.24 -3.16 0.91
C LEU A 112 -2.74 -3.05 1.20
N THR A 113 -1.95 -3.97 0.67
CA THR A 113 -0.50 -3.85 0.70
C THR A 113 -0.05 -3.46 -0.69
N CYS A 114 0.46 -2.25 -0.83
CA CYS A 114 0.72 -1.58 -2.10
C CYS A 114 2.21 -1.53 -2.37
N PRO A 115 2.73 -2.22 -3.39
CA PRO A 115 4.09 -1.99 -3.85
C PRO A 115 4.22 -0.56 -4.39
N ALA A 116 5.42 -0.01 -4.32
CA ALA A 116 5.68 1.37 -4.73
C ALA A 116 5.21 1.69 -6.14
N SER A 117 5.30 0.73 -7.07
CA SER A 117 4.91 0.90 -8.48
C SER A 117 3.44 1.30 -8.68
N ILE A 118 2.57 0.95 -7.75
CA ILE A 118 1.15 1.32 -7.75
C ILE A 118 0.77 2.25 -6.59
N ALA A 119 1.76 2.81 -5.92
CA ALA A 119 1.62 3.83 -4.88
C ALA A 119 2.28 5.13 -5.33
N TYR A 120 3.34 5.57 -4.67
CA TYR A 120 4.00 6.85 -5.00
C TYR A 120 5.32 6.67 -5.76
N GLY A 121 5.71 5.45 -6.10
CA GLY A 121 6.83 5.14 -6.99
C GLY A 121 8.19 5.65 -6.50
N ALA A 122 9.06 5.89 -7.47
CA ALA A 122 10.41 6.39 -7.22
C ALA A 122 10.45 7.85 -6.72
N ARG A 123 9.36 8.59 -6.87
CA ARG A 123 9.26 10.00 -6.46
C ARG A 123 8.93 10.16 -4.98
N GLY A 124 8.14 9.23 -4.42
CA GLY A 124 7.57 9.41 -3.10
C GLY A 124 6.55 10.54 -3.06
N ALA A 125 6.27 11.06 -1.89
CA ALA A 125 5.34 12.17 -1.69
C ALA A 125 5.85 13.11 -0.60
N GLY A 126 6.13 14.32 -0.99
CA GLY A 126 6.40 15.53 -0.20
C GLY A 126 6.86 15.36 1.26
N GLY A 127 8.03 14.77 1.52
CA GLY A 127 8.60 14.65 2.86
C GLY A 127 7.94 13.62 3.78
N VAL A 128 6.83 12.99 3.36
CA VAL A 128 6.08 12.00 4.14
C VAL A 128 6.34 10.59 3.64
N ILE A 129 6.25 10.38 2.33
CA ILE A 129 6.47 9.08 1.71
C ILE A 129 7.83 9.08 1.01
N PRO A 130 8.78 8.24 1.45
CA PRO A 130 10.07 8.14 0.80
C PRO A 130 9.97 7.48 -0.58
N PRO A 131 11.00 7.63 -1.43
CA PRO A 131 11.05 6.92 -2.71
C PRO A 131 10.99 5.40 -2.53
N ASN A 132 10.31 4.74 -3.44
CA ASN A 132 10.20 3.27 -3.52
C ASN A 132 9.62 2.62 -2.25
N ALA A 133 8.70 3.29 -1.58
CA ALA A 133 8.07 2.78 -0.36
C ALA A 133 6.91 1.83 -0.66
N THR A 134 6.93 0.66 -0.04
CA THR A 134 5.76 -0.20 0.08
C THR A 134 4.87 0.34 1.19
N LEU A 135 3.58 0.48 0.92
CA LEU A 135 2.62 1.05 1.86
C LEU A 135 1.53 0.05 2.22
N LEU A 136 1.10 0.09 3.47
CA LEU A 136 0.01 -0.71 3.97
C LEU A 136 -1.16 0.20 4.33
N PHE A 137 -2.36 -0.12 3.84
CA PHE A 137 -3.57 0.62 4.15
C PHE A 137 -4.63 -0.31 4.71
N GLU A 138 -5.30 0.13 5.76
CA GLU A 138 -6.60 -0.40 6.14
C GLU A 138 -7.65 0.60 5.66
N VAL A 139 -8.61 0.16 4.86
CA VAL A 139 -9.64 1.00 4.27
C VAL A 139 -11.01 0.47 4.64
N GLU A 140 -11.86 1.34 5.14
CA GLU A 140 -13.27 1.06 5.41
C GLU A 140 -14.11 1.86 4.41
N LEU A 141 -14.88 1.16 3.59
CA LEU A 141 -15.76 1.78 2.59
C LEU A 141 -17.11 2.11 3.21
N LEU A 142 -17.37 3.39 3.43
CA LEU A 142 -18.58 3.88 4.10
C LEU A 142 -19.73 4.12 3.14
N GLY A 143 -19.44 4.55 1.92
CA GLY A 143 -20.47 4.86 0.95
C GLY A 143 -19.94 5.17 -0.44
N ILE A 144 -20.87 5.21 -1.38
CA ILE A 144 -20.64 5.59 -2.77
C ILE A 144 -21.65 6.70 -3.06
N GLN A 145 -21.20 7.84 -3.58
CA GLN A 145 -22.08 8.96 -3.88
C GLN A 145 -23.11 8.54 -4.94
N GLY A 146 -24.39 8.75 -4.67
CA GLY A 146 -25.45 8.45 -5.61
C GLY A 146 -25.90 6.98 -5.67
N LYS A 147 -25.42 6.14 -4.75
CA LYS A 147 -25.78 4.72 -4.67
C LYS A 147 -26.14 4.30 -3.25
#